data_077587ca5a5831c6ff7e5b178bf80071
#
_entry.id   077587ca5a5831c6ff7e5b178bf80071
#
_cell.length_a   1.000
_cell.length_b   1.000
_cell.length_c   1.000
_cell.angle_alpha   90.00
_cell.angle_beta   90.00
_cell.angle_gamma   90.00
#
_symmetry.space_group_name_H-M   'P 1'
#
loop_
_entity.id
_entity.type
_entity.pdbx_description
1 polymer ?
#
loop_
_entity_poly.entity_id
_entity_poly.type
_entity_poly.pdbx_seq_one_letter_code
_entity_poly.pdbx_strand_id
1 'polypeptide(L)'
;MSAVLQGAWMVLFLVLGWRYPRVPGAPLLNRDVLFNLANGAALFGLRVTLIVGITARLPGGLVPAGALPPWAQVLVGFLLLDFARYWVHYADHRVPWLWIFHRVHHSAERMDATTGLRMHVVDFLQLSAIPLVLFGLLLDTSGWAPWVIPTVLGVGVAMDAFQHANVQLPAGAWWFRIWNLALNSPNFHAWHHTSDGHLRDGNYGNTLIIWDRLFRTEVTQAEPPAAYGVTTGEALRNDPLSWQLLRKRAAPPG
;
A
#
# COMPACT_ATOMS: atom_id res chain seq x y z
N MET A 1 6.86 -0.93 -16.26
CA MET A 1 6.46 -2.31 -15.93
C MET A 1 5.05 -2.52 -16.44
N SER A 2 4.77 -3.60 -17.15
CA SER A 2 3.46 -3.83 -17.75
C SER A 2 2.39 -4.15 -16.69
N ALA A 3 1.12 -3.82 -16.96
CA ALA A 3 -0.03 -4.24 -16.13
C ALA A 3 -0.08 -5.77 -15.91
N VAL A 4 0.44 -6.52 -16.88
CA VAL A 4 0.59 -7.98 -16.81
C VAL A 4 1.49 -8.39 -15.63
N LEU A 5 2.63 -7.71 -15.42
CA LEU A 5 3.53 -8.05 -14.31
C LEU A 5 2.92 -7.69 -12.94
N GLN A 6 2.16 -6.61 -12.86
CA GLN A 6 1.42 -6.26 -11.64
C GLN A 6 0.35 -7.31 -11.32
N GLY A 7 -0.41 -7.71 -12.33
CA GLY A 7 -1.38 -8.81 -12.19
C GLY A 7 -0.72 -10.12 -11.77
N ALA A 8 0.45 -10.45 -12.33
CA ALA A 8 1.19 -11.66 -11.98
C ALA A 8 1.62 -11.71 -10.51
N TRP A 9 2.13 -10.59 -9.95
CA TRP A 9 2.46 -10.50 -8.52
C TRP A 9 1.22 -10.69 -7.64
N MET A 10 0.13 -10.05 -7.99
CA MET A 10 -1.12 -10.18 -7.24
C MET A 10 -1.65 -11.62 -7.24
N VAL A 11 -1.67 -12.26 -8.40
CA VAL A 11 -2.08 -13.68 -8.52
C VAL A 11 -1.15 -14.59 -7.72
N LEU A 12 0.16 -14.38 -7.81
CA LEU A 12 1.13 -15.13 -7.02
C LEU A 12 0.84 -15.06 -5.52
N PHE A 13 0.68 -13.85 -4.98
CA PHE A 13 0.45 -13.67 -3.55
C PHE A 13 -0.95 -14.06 -3.09
N LEU A 14 -1.96 -14.00 -3.96
CA LEU A 14 -3.27 -14.60 -3.70
C LEU A 14 -3.18 -16.12 -3.56
N VAL A 15 -2.51 -16.78 -4.51
CA VAL A 15 -2.33 -18.24 -4.49
C VAL A 15 -1.51 -18.69 -3.29
N LEU A 16 -0.42 -17.98 -2.98
CA LEU A 16 0.40 -18.27 -1.80
C LEU A 16 -0.41 -18.07 -0.51
N GLY A 17 -1.20 -17.00 -0.39
CA GLY A 17 -2.07 -16.75 0.75
C GLY A 17 -3.18 -17.77 0.90
N TRP A 18 -3.70 -18.31 -0.19
CA TRP A 18 -4.66 -19.41 -0.17
C TRP A 18 -4.00 -20.74 0.22
N ARG A 19 -2.79 -21.02 -0.28
CA ARG A 19 -2.07 -22.28 -0.02
C ARG A 19 -1.43 -22.36 1.36
N TYR A 20 -0.96 -21.22 1.89
CA TYR A 20 -0.26 -21.08 3.17
C TYR A 20 -0.89 -19.95 4.01
N PRO A 21 -2.19 -20.05 4.34
CA PRO A 21 -2.91 -18.95 4.96
C PRO A 21 -2.47 -18.69 6.40
N ARG A 22 -2.32 -17.41 6.74
CA ARG A 22 -2.22 -16.96 8.13
C ARG A 22 -3.56 -17.07 8.84
N VAL A 23 -4.64 -16.64 8.18
CA VAL A 23 -6.02 -16.82 8.64
C VAL A 23 -6.71 -17.79 7.67
N PRO A 24 -7.00 -19.04 8.11
CA PRO A 24 -7.58 -20.04 7.24
C PRO A 24 -9.07 -19.80 6.92
N GLY A 25 -9.60 -20.53 5.97
CA GLY A 25 -11.03 -20.63 5.67
C GLY A 25 -11.59 -19.66 4.63
N ALA A 26 -10.77 -18.78 4.04
CA ALA A 26 -11.22 -17.96 2.92
C ALA A 26 -11.04 -18.70 1.58
N PRO A 27 -12.06 -18.75 0.70
CA PRO A 27 -11.87 -19.23 -0.67
C PRO A 27 -10.97 -18.25 -1.45
N LEU A 28 -10.22 -18.77 -2.43
CA LEU A 28 -9.31 -17.97 -3.27
C LEU A 28 -10.05 -16.81 -3.96
N LEU A 29 -11.23 -17.10 -4.51
CA LEU A 29 -12.12 -16.10 -5.07
C LEU A 29 -13.33 -15.96 -4.16
N ASN A 30 -13.45 -14.80 -3.56
CA ASN A 30 -14.57 -14.41 -2.72
C ASN A 30 -15.08 -13.02 -3.13
N ARG A 31 -16.16 -12.57 -2.51
CA ARG A 31 -16.79 -11.29 -2.84
C ARG A 31 -15.85 -10.10 -2.64
N ASP A 32 -15.02 -10.13 -1.59
CA ASP A 32 -14.07 -9.04 -1.31
C ASP A 32 -13.00 -8.96 -2.40
N VAL A 33 -12.43 -10.10 -2.81
CA VAL A 33 -11.47 -10.18 -3.93
C VAL A 33 -12.09 -9.58 -5.20
N LEU A 34 -13.32 -9.98 -5.56
CA LEU A 34 -13.97 -9.47 -6.76
C LEU A 34 -14.23 -7.95 -6.68
N PHE A 35 -14.64 -7.44 -5.53
CA PHE A 35 -14.87 -6.02 -5.33
C PHE A 35 -13.58 -5.21 -5.33
N ASN A 36 -12.53 -5.71 -4.71
CA ASN A 36 -11.21 -5.09 -4.73
C ASN A 36 -10.67 -5.01 -6.17
N LEU A 37 -10.77 -6.10 -6.94
CA LEU A 37 -10.37 -6.13 -8.35
C LEU A 37 -11.19 -5.16 -9.22
N ALA A 38 -12.51 -5.10 -9.02
CA ALA A 38 -13.38 -4.16 -9.73
C ALA A 38 -13.02 -2.69 -9.43
N ASN A 39 -12.76 -2.37 -8.16
CA ASN A 39 -12.31 -1.05 -7.75
C ASN A 39 -10.93 -0.70 -8.32
N GLY A 40 -9.99 -1.64 -8.25
CA GLY A 40 -8.65 -1.48 -8.84
C GLY A 40 -8.70 -1.26 -10.35
N ALA A 41 -9.55 -2.00 -11.07
CA ALA A 41 -9.76 -1.82 -12.51
C ALA A 41 -10.33 -0.44 -12.84
N ALA A 42 -11.31 0.05 -12.05
CA ALA A 42 -11.87 1.39 -12.22
C ALA A 42 -10.83 2.50 -12.00
N LEU A 43 -9.95 2.33 -11.00
CA LEU A 43 -8.89 3.31 -10.70
C LEU A 43 -7.66 3.17 -11.61
N PHE A 44 -7.49 2.06 -12.33
CA PHE A 44 -6.31 1.81 -13.14
C PHE A 44 -6.14 2.83 -14.27
N GLY A 45 -7.21 3.15 -15.00
CA GLY A 45 -7.18 4.16 -16.05
C GLY A 45 -6.78 5.53 -15.53
N LEU A 46 -7.32 5.92 -14.37
CA LEU A 46 -6.96 7.15 -13.68
C LEU A 46 -5.47 7.16 -13.29
N ARG A 47 -4.96 6.03 -12.76
CA ARG A 47 -3.54 5.88 -12.39
C ARG A 47 -2.60 6.10 -13.57
N VAL A 48 -2.87 5.47 -14.71
CA VAL A 48 -2.04 5.61 -15.91
C VAL A 48 -2.05 7.06 -16.40
N THR A 49 -3.24 7.68 -16.49
CA THR A 49 -3.40 9.07 -16.91
C THR A 49 -2.64 10.04 -16.00
N LEU A 50 -2.74 9.83 -14.68
CA LEU A 50 -2.04 10.66 -13.70
C LEU A 50 -0.51 10.51 -13.79
N ILE A 51 0.01 9.29 -13.81
CA ILE A 51 1.45 9.04 -13.89
C ILE A 51 2.00 9.70 -15.15
N VAL A 52 1.39 9.43 -16.31
CA VAL A 52 1.82 10.02 -17.58
C VAL A 52 1.66 11.55 -17.57
N GLY A 53 0.51 12.06 -17.11
CA GLY A 53 0.24 13.49 -17.07
C GLY A 53 1.16 14.27 -16.12
N ILE A 54 1.48 13.72 -14.96
CA ILE A 54 2.39 14.32 -13.99
C ILE A 54 3.83 14.29 -14.53
N THR A 55 4.32 13.11 -14.92
CA THR A 55 5.70 12.97 -15.39
C THR A 55 6.01 13.81 -16.63
N ALA A 56 5.02 13.98 -17.52
CA ALA A 56 5.18 14.82 -18.72
C ALA A 56 5.19 16.34 -18.45
N ARG A 57 4.72 16.77 -17.27
CA ARG A 57 4.57 18.20 -16.94
C ARG A 57 5.44 18.66 -15.79
N LEU A 58 6.16 17.76 -15.13
CA LEU A 58 7.07 18.15 -14.07
C LEU A 58 8.23 18.95 -14.70
N PRO A 59 8.50 20.18 -14.21
CA PRO A 59 9.71 20.89 -14.57
C PRO A 59 10.93 20.06 -14.11
N GLY A 60 12.09 20.29 -14.70
CA GLY A 60 13.32 19.72 -14.17
C GLY A 60 13.45 20.04 -12.69
N GLY A 61 13.72 19.02 -11.87
CA GLY A 61 13.78 19.16 -10.41
C GLY A 61 14.95 20.03 -9.94
N LEU A 62 14.91 20.38 -8.67
CA LEU A 62 15.91 21.27 -8.05
C LEU A 62 17.31 20.65 -7.99
N VAL A 63 17.39 19.32 -7.86
CA VAL A 63 18.65 18.58 -7.73
C VAL A 63 18.95 17.87 -9.04
N PRO A 64 20.08 18.21 -9.73
CA PRO A 64 20.44 17.53 -10.97
C PRO A 64 20.89 16.10 -10.68
N ALA A 65 20.05 15.14 -10.99
CA ALA A 65 20.30 13.72 -10.75
C ALA A 65 20.58 12.93 -12.05
N GLY A 66 20.59 13.59 -13.21
CA GLY A 66 20.75 12.95 -14.52
C GLY A 66 22.07 12.23 -14.72
N ALA A 67 23.14 12.68 -14.06
CA ALA A 67 24.48 12.08 -14.16
C ALA A 67 24.70 10.85 -13.25
N LEU A 68 23.73 10.48 -12.41
CA LEU A 68 23.84 9.31 -11.55
C LEU A 68 23.90 8.02 -12.40
N PRO A 69 24.72 7.02 -12.02
CA PRO A 69 24.67 5.72 -12.67
C PRO A 69 23.32 5.04 -12.41
N PRO A 70 22.83 4.16 -13.31
CA PRO A 70 21.47 3.61 -13.23
C PRO A 70 21.11 2.93 -11.90
N TRP A 71 22.04 2.24 -11.25
CA TRP A 71 21.82 1.64 -9.95
C TRP A 71 21.55 2.70 -8.85
N ALA A 72 22.24 3.84 -8.91
CA ALA A 72 22.03 4.95 -7.99
C ALA A 72 20.71 5.68 -8.27
N GLN A 73 20.31 5.80 -9.54
CA GLN A 73 19.01 6.32 -9.94
C GLN A 73 17.87 5.47 -9.32
N VAL A 74 17.98 4.12 -9.40
CA VAL A 74 17.01 3.21 -8.77
C VAL A 74 16.99 3.40 -7.26
N LEU A 75 18.14 3.42 -6.60
CA LEU A 75 18.24 3.54 -5.14
C LEU A 75 17.66 4.87 -4.66
N VAL A 76 18.07 5.99 -5.26
CA VAL A 76 17.60 7.33 -4.87
C VAL A 76 16.10 7.47 -5.16
N GLY A 77 15.66 7.03 -6.33
CA GLY A 77 14.24 7.07 -6.71
C GLY A 77 13.37 6.24 -5.78
N PHE A 78 13.83 5.04 -5.44
CA PHE A 78 13.13 4.15 -4.52
C PHE A 78 13.04 4.75 -3.11
N LEU A 79 14.15 5.21 -2.53
CA LEU A 79 14.17 5.78 -1.18
C LEU A 79 13.28 7.01 -1.05
N LEU A 80 13.34 7.93 -2.02
CA LEU A 80 12.53 9.15 -1.98
C LEU A 80 11.04 8.89 -2.15
N LEU A 81 10.65 8.02 -3.09
CA LEU A 81 9.25 7.68 -3.30
C LEU A 81 8.67 6.92 -2.11
N ASP A 82 9.42 5.98 -1.54
CA ASP A 82 8.98 5.21 -0.38
C ASP A 82 8.88 6.11 0.87
N PHE A 83 9.85 7.01 1.07
CA PHE A 83 9.83 8.02 2.13
C PHE A 83 8.63 8.97 2.01
N ALA A 84 8.36 9.49 0.81
CA ALA A 84 7.22 10.36 0.58
C ALA A 84 5.89 9.63 0.84
N ARG A 85 5.78 8.35 0.43
CA ARG A 85 4.62 7.51 0.72
C ARG A 85 4.42 7.31 2.21
N TYR A 86 5.49 7.04 2.97
CA TYR A 86 5.42 6.93 4.42
C TYR A 86 4.75 8.18 5.03
N TRP A 87 5.17 9.39 4.65
CA TRP A 87 4.61 10.61 5.22
C TRP A 87 3.18 10.90 4.77
N VAL A 88 2.82 10.58 3.53
CA VAL A 88 1.42 10.67 3.09
C VAL A 88 0.55 9.71 3.89
N HIS A 89 0.97 8.45 4.02
CA HIS A 89 0.26 7.43 4.77
C HIS A 89 0.15 7.77 6.27
N TYR A 90 1.22 8.29 6.87
CA TYR A 90 1.18 8.84 8.22
C TYR A 90 0.13 9.95 8.35
N ALA A 91 0.09 10.89 7.41
CA ALA A 91 -0.90 11.97 7.41
C ALA A 91 -2.32 11.45 7.25
N ASP A 92 -2.54 10.41 6.43
CA ASP A 92 -3.85 9.79 6.23
C ASP A 92 -4.43 9.22 7.53
N HIS A 93 -3.59 8.79 8.46
CA HIS A 93 -3.99 8.34 9.80
C HIS A 93 -4.11 9.45 10.83
N ARG A 94 -3.30 10.50 10.73
CA ARG A 94 -3.21 11.56 11.76
C ARG A 94 -4.13 12.74 11.49
N VAL A 95 -4.54 12.94 10.25
CA VAL A 95 -5.42 14.04 9.86
C VAL A 95 -6.85 13.53 9.69
N PRO A 96 -7.80 13.92 10.55
CA PRO A 96 -9.14 13.32 10.58
C PRO A 96 -9.91 13.36 9.26
N TRP A 97 -9.74 14.41 8.45
CA TRP A 97 -10.43 14.51 7.17
C TRP A 97 -9.77 13.65 6.08
N LEU A 98 -8.46 13.31 6.17
CA LEU A 98 -7.81 12.36 5.30
C LEU A 98 -8.22 10.92 5.66
N TRP A 99 -8.29 10.62 6.95
CA TRP A 99 -8.77 9.34 7.45
C TRP A 99 -10.15 8.95 6.90
N ILE A 100 -11.04 9.91 6.66
CA ILE A 100 -12.36 9.64 6.07
C ILE A 100 -12.25 8.86 4.76
N PHE A 101 -11.23 9.10 3.96
CA PHE A 101 -10.98 8.42 2.70
C PHE A 101 -10.15 7.16 2.90
N HIS A 102 -9.09 7.24 3.71
CA HIS A 102 -8.17 6.13 3.96
C HIS A 102 -8.81 4.97 4.72
N ARG A 103 -9.81 5.23 5.58
CA ARG A 103 -10.56 4.18 6.25
C ARG A 103 -11.29 3.21 5.30
N VAL A 104 -11.49 3.56 4.01
CA VAL A 104 -11.99 2.65 2.99
C VAL A 104 -11.04 1.47 2.85
N HIS A 105 -9.74 1.76 2.76
CA HIS A 105 -8.67 0.77 2.72
C HIS A 105 -8.69 -0.10 3.99
N HIS A 106 -8.78 0.51 5.14
CA HIS A 106 -8.85 -0.19 6.44
C HIS A 106 -10.18 -0.91 6.71
N SER A 107 -11.22 -0.71 5.90
CA SER A 107 -12.51 -1.37 6.11
C SER A 107 -12.55 -2.86 5.73
N ALA A 108 -11.42 -3.43 5.28
CA ALA A 108 -11.28 -4.85 4.99
C ALA A 108 -11.29 -5.66 6.29
N GLU A 109 -12.29 -6.51 6.47
CA GLU A 109 -12.40 -7.44 7.62
C GLU A 109 -11.55 -8.70 7.40
N ARG A 110 -10.99 -8.88 6.21
CA ARG A 110 -10.03 -9.91 5.83
C ARG A 110 -8.98 -9.30 4.92
N MET A 111 -7.75 -9.71 5.11
CA MET A 111 -6.65 -9.27 4.28
C MET A 111 -6.28 -10.32 3.23
N ASP A 112 -6.04 -9.89 2.02
CA ASP A 112 -5.44 -10.66 0.94
C ASP A 112 -4.69 -9.72 -0.02
N ALA A 113 -3.95 -10.27 -0.97
CA ALA A 113 -3.12 -9.47 -1.89
C ALA A 113 -3.89 -8.42 -2.70
N THR A 114 -5.24 -8.49 -2.76
CA THR A 114 -6.06 -7.48 -3.44
C THR A 114 -6.50 -6.34 -2.53
N THR A 115 -6.25 -6.43 -1.22
CA THR A 115 -6.66 -5.42 -0.24
C THR A 115 -6.09 -4.04 -0.57
N GLY A 116 -4.87 -3.96 -1.13
CA GLY A 116 -4.28 -2.72 -1.63
C GLY A 116 -5.07 -2.03 -2.76
N LEU A 117 -6.01 -2.73 -3.41
CA LEU A 117 -6.92 -2.14 -4.40
C LEU A 117 -8.21 -1.58 -3.81
N ARG A 118 -8.47 -1.81 -2.52
CA ARG A 118 -9.62 -1.31 -1.79
C ARG A 118 -9.34 0.12 -1.33
N MET A 119 -9.65 1.10 -2.16
CA MET A 119 -9.30 2.51 -1.94
C MET A 119 -10.44 3.44 -2.35
N HIS A 120 -10.57 4.55 -1.65
CA HIS A 120 -11.31 5.70 -2.15
C HIS A 120 -10.47 6.43 -3.20
N VAL A 121 -11.09 7.06 -4.20
CA VAL A 121 -10.36 7.77 -5.26
C VAL A 121 -9.45 8.88 -4.70
N VAL A 122 -9.86 9.59 -3.66
CA VAL A 122 -9.03 10.64 -3.02
C VAL A 122 -7.79 10.04 -2.37
N ASP A 123 -7.92 8.97 -1.61
CA ASP A 123 -6.82 8.22 -1.01
C ASP A 123 -5.83 7.71 -2.07
N PHE A 124 -6.37 7.12 -3.13
CA PHE A 124 -5.58 6.71 -4.29
C PHE A 124 -4.78 7.86 -4.92
N LEU A 125 -5.40 9.05 -5.08
CA LEU A 125 -4.73 10.24 -5.59
C LEU A 125 -3.60 10.72 -4.66
N GLN A 126 -3.85 10.73 -3.35
CA GLN A 126 -2.85 11.12 -2.35
C GLN A 126 -1.63 10.21 -2.39
N LEU A 127 -1.82 8.91 -2.27
CA LEU A 127 -0.74 7.93 -2.23
C LEU A 127 -0.01 7.73 -3.58
N SER A 128 -0.63 8.11 -4.69
CA SER A 128 -0.04 7.97 -6.02
C SER A 128 0.56 9.27 -6.55
N ALA A 129 -0.17 10.38 -6.46
CA ALA A 129 0.23 11.64 -7.09
C ALA A 129 1.19 12.46 -6.21
N ILE A 130 0.92 12.58 -4.90
CA ILE A 130 1.76 13.44 -4.03
C ILE A 130 3.22 12.97 -4.00
N PRO A 131 3.54 11.68 -3.76
CA PRO A 131 4.92 11.22 -3.79
C PRO A 131 5.59 11.46 -5.15
N LEU A 132 4.87 11.25 -6.25
CA LEU A 132 5.41 11.42 -7.59
C LEU A 132 5.68 12.90 -7.91
N VAL A 133 4.80 13.81 -7.50
CA VAL A 133 4.99 15.26 -7.64
C VAL A 133 6.19 15.72 -6.82
N LEU A 134 6.25 15.34 -5.54
CA LEU A 134 7.37 15.70 -4.67
C LEU A 134 8.71 15.19 -5.23
N PHE A 135 8.72 13.96 -5.72
CA PHE A 135 9.88 13.35 -6.37
C PHE A 135 10.34 14.17 -7.58
N GLY A 136 9.43 14.52 -8.50
CA GLY A 136 9.78 15.26 -9.72
C GLY A 136 10.05 16.74 -9.50
N LEU A 137 9.56 17.35 -8.40
CA LEU A 137 9.96 18.70 -7.99
C LEU A 137 11.35 18.71 -7.36
N LEU A 138 11.75 17.63 -6.69
CA LEU A 138 13.05 17.54 -6.06
C LEU A 138 14.14 17.13 -7.04
N LEU A 139 13.91 16.13 -7.89
CA LEU A 139 14.93 15.54 -8.76
C LEU A 139 14.71 15.89 -10.23
N ASP A 140 15.75 16.42 -10.86
CA ASP A 140 15.83 16.42 -12.32
C ASP A 140 16.24 15.03 -12.82
N THR A 141 15.27 14.33 -13.39
CA THR A 141 15.43 12.96 -13.90
C THR A 141 15.63 12.90 -15.42
N SER A 142 15.88 14.02 -16.07
CA SER A 142 15.98 14.11 -17.54
C SER A 142 17.04 13.20 -18.18
N GLY A 143 18.09 12.87 -17.42
CA GLY A 143 19.13 11.92 -17.85
C GLY A 143 18.94 10.48 -17.34
N TRP A 144 17.80 10.15 -16.75
CA TRP A 144 17.59 8.80 -16.20
C TRP A 144 17.29 7.79 -17.30
N ALA A 145 17.77 6.55 -17.09
CA ALA A 145 17.42 5.45 -17.98
C ALA A 145 15.90 5.21 -17.96
N PRO A 146 15.23 5.01 -19.11
CA PRO A 146 13.77 4.95 -19.21
C PRO A 146 13.10 3.86 -18.37
N TRP A 147 13.85 2.83 -18.00
CA TRP A 147 13.35 1.70 -17.20
C TRP A 147 13.39 1.94 -15.69
N VAL A 148 14.11 2.96 -15.20
CA VAL A 148 14.31 3.20 -13.76
C VAL A 148 13.01 3.51 -13.04
N ILE A 149 12.28 4.54 -13.45
CA ILE A 149 11.00 4.92 -12.81
C ILE A 149 9.97 3.76 -12.87
N PRO A 150 9.75 3.09 -14.01
CA PRO A 150 8.91 1.90 -14.05
C PRO A 150 9.34 0.78 -13.09
N THR A 151 10.65 0.59 -12.90
CA THR A 151 11.17 -0.41 -11.95
C THR A 151 10.86 -0.04 -10.50
N VAL A 152 11.14 1.20 -10.11
CA VAL A 152 10.87 1.69 -8.75
C VAL A 152 9.38 1.59 -8.41
N LEU A 153 8.50 2.07 -9.30
CA LEU A 153 7.06 1.95 -9.13
C LEU A 153 6.60 0.49 -9.07
N GLY A 154 7.27 -0.37 -9.84
CA GLY A 154 6.98 -1.78 -9.89
C GLY A 154 7.31 -2.54 -8.61
N VAL A 155 8.42 -2.22 -7.99
CA VAL A 155 8.77 -2.75 -6.66
C VAL A 155 7.70 -2.36 -5.64
N GLY A 156 7.30 -1.08 -5.63
CA GLY A 156 6.24 -0.60 -4.73
C GLY A 156 4.92 -1.37 -4.88
N VAL A 157 4.50 -1.66 -6.12
CA VAL A 157 3.26 -2.45 -6.38
C VAL A 157 3.40 -3.91 -5.94
N ALA A 158 4.56 -4.53 -6.19
CA ALA A 158 4.81 -5.91 -5.75
C ALA A 158 4.79 -6.02 -4.22
N MET A 159 5.40 -5.04 -3.54
CA MET A 159 5.42 -4.99 -2.08
C MET A 159 4.05 -4.68 -1.49
N ASP A 160 3.25 -3.84 -2.15
CA ASP A 160 1.86 -3.59 -1.76
C ASP A 160 1.03 -4.87 -1.79
N ALA A 161 1.09 -5.65 -2.86
CA ALA A 161 0.42 -6.95 -2.95
C ALA A 161 0.96 -7.97 -1.93
N PHE A 162 2.27 -7.95 -1.66
CA PHE A 162 2.91 -8.85 -0.70
C PHE A 162 2.50 -8.54 0.74
N GLN A 163 2.61 -7.28 1.18
CA GLN A 163 2.34 -6.91 2.58
C GLN A 163 0.88 -7.17 2.99
N HIS A 164 -0.06 -7.10 2.05
CA HIS A 164 -1.46 -7.41 2.29
C HIS A 164 -1.77 -8.92 2.20
N ALA A 165 -0.87 -9.74 1.65
CA ALA A 165 -1.13 -11.15 1.42
C ALA A 165 -1.46 -11.90 2.72
N ASN A 166 -2.45 -12.80 2.67
CA ASN A 166 -2.79 -13.69 3.78
C ASN A 166 -1.80 -14.86 3.92
N VAL A 167 -0.49 -14.56 3.95
CA VAL A 167 0.56 -15.59 4.00
C VAL A 167 1.07 -15.74 5.43
N GLN A 168 1.19 -16.99 5.88
CA GLN A 168 1.88 -17.32 7.13
C GLN A 168 3.38 -17.33 6.89
N LEU A 169 4.10 -16.34 7.42
CA LEU A 169 5.55 -16.30 7.36
C LEU A 169 6.18 -16.81 8.66
N PRO A 170 7.27 -17.59 8.58
CA PRO A 170 7.90 -18.20 9.73
C PRO A 170 8.74 -17.18 10.52
N ALA A 171 8.14 -16.52 11.52
CA ALA A 171 8.79 -15.47 12.30
C ALA A 171 10.12 -15.90 12.94
N GLY A 172 10.30 -17.21 13.23
CA GLY A 172 11.53 -17.77 13.79
C GLY A 172 12.66 -18.00 12.80
N ALA A 173 12.38 -17.98 11.47
CA ALA A 173 13.40 -18.25 10.45
C ALA A 173 14.41 -17.11 10.36
N TRP A 174 15.69 -17.47 10.27
CA TRP A 174 16.78 -16.48 10.22
C TRP A 174 16.67 -15.51 9.04
N TRP A 175 16.30 -16.02 7.84
CA TRP A 175 16.13 -15.20 6.65
C TRP A 175 14.98 -14.19 6.80
N PHE A 176 13.89 -14.58 7.49
CA PHE A 176 12.77 -13.68 7.74
C PHE A 176 13.11 -12.59 8.76
N ARG A 177 13.96 -12.91 9.74
CA ARG A 177 14.52 -11.88 10.65
C ARG A 177 15.37 -10.87 9.91
N ILE A 178 16.21 -11.31 8.96
CA ILE A 178 17.00 -10.40 8.12
C ILE A 178 16.07 -9.54 7.23
N TRP A 179 15.07 -10.17 6.60
CA TRP A 179 14.05 -9.43 5.83
C TRP A 179 13.42 -8.32 6.65
N ASN A 180 12.95 -8.62 7.84
CA ASN A 180 12.29 -7.66 8.73
C ASN A 180 13.24 -6.64 9.37
N LEU A 181 14.53 -6.62 9.06
CA LEU A 181 15.39 -5.50 9.44
C LEU A 181 15.07 -4.23 8.66
N ALA A 182 14.58 -4.35 7.43
CA ALA A 182 14.35 -3.19 6.57
C ALA A 182 13.03 -3.24 5.78
N LEU A 183 12.54 -4.44 5.44
CA LEU A 183 11.45 -4.62 4.50
C LEU A 183 10.14 -4.98 5.19
N ASN A 184 9.04 -4.42 4.68
CA ASN A 184 7.69 -4.72 5.14
C ASN A 184 7.30 -6.18 4.83
N SER A 185 6.34 -6.69 5.55
CA SER A 185 5.85 -8.06 5.42
C SER A 185 4.38 -8.17 5.84
N PRO A 186 3.68 -9.25 5.45
CA PRO A 186 2.33 -9.52 5.93
C PRO A 186 2.22 -9.51 7.45
N ASN A 187 3.23 -10.00 8.16
CA ASN A 187 3.22 -10.03 9.63
C ASN A 187 3.29 -8.63 10.24
N PHE A 188 4.07 -7.73 9.65
CA PHE A 188 4.23 -6.36 10.11
C PHE A 188 3.02 -5.49 9.75
N HIS A 189 2.57 -5.56 8.50
CA HIS A 189 1.48 -4.75 7.99
C HIS A 189 0.09 -5.18 8.54
N ALA A 190 -0.03 -6.41 9.00
CA ALA A 190 -1.25 -6.88 9.66
C ALA A 190 -1.63 -6.03 10.88
N TRP A 191 -0.66 -5.55 11.64
CA TRP A 191 -0.90 -4.69 12.79
C TRP A 191 -1.42 -3.33 12.41
N HIS A 192 -0.99 -2.83 11.25
CA HIS A 192 -1.52 -1.61 10.68
C HIS A 192 -3.02 -1.72 10.32
N HIS A 193 -3.50 -2.90 9.89
CA HIS A 193 -4.89 -3.16 9.57
C HIS A 193 -5.73 -3.67 10.74
N THR A 194 -5.18 -3.74 11.95
CA THR A 194 -5.95 -4.17 13.13
C THR A 194 -7.17 -3.28 13.37
N SER A 195 -8.26 -3.89 13.88
CA SER A 195 -9.44 -3.14 14.32
C SER A 195 -9.23 -2.40 15.64
N ASP A 196 -8.13 -2.66 16.35
CA ASP A 196 -7.71 -1.90 17.53
C ASP A 196 -7.15 -0.54 17.11
N GLY A 197 -7.91 0.53 17.36
CA GLY A 197 -7.55 1.87 16.95
C GLY A 197 -6.25 2.41 17.56
N HIS A 198 -5.81 1.88 18.72
CA HIS A 198 -4.54 2.30 19.33
C HIS A 198 -3.32 1.66 18.65
N LEU A 199 -3.46 0.43 18.16
CA LEU A 199 -2.39 -0.31 17.49
C LEU A 199 -2.34 -0.04 15.99
N ARG A 200 -3.47 0.31 15.37
CA ARG A 200 -3.59 0.64 13.96
C ARG A 200 -2.77 1.87 13.55
N ASP A 201 -2.59 2.81 14.48
CA ASP A 201 -1.89 4.07 14.24
C ASP A 201 -0.37 3.94 14.31
N GLY A 202 0.16 2.95 13.58
CA GLY A 202 1.57 2.64 13.40
C GLY A 202 1.82 1.80 12.15
N ASN A 203 3.07 1.43 11.88
CA ASN A 203 3.47 0.59 10.76
C ASN A 203 3.08 1.17 9.38
N TYR A 204 3.39 2.44 9.17
CA TYR A 204 3.04 3.20 7.96
C TYR A 204 3.93 2.92 6.75
N GLY A 205 5.09 2.28 6.95
CA GLY A 205 6.03 1.96 5.88
C GLY A 205 5.39 1.10 4.79
N ASN A 206 5.52 1.52 3.51
CA ASN A 206 4.99 0.74 2.40
C ASN A 206 5.95 -0.41 2.04
N THR A 207 7.19 -0.10 1.69
CA THR A 207 8.22 -1.12 1.38
C THR A 207 9.25 -1.21 2.49
N LEU A 208 9.71 -0.07 3.00
CA LEU A 208 10.73 0.02 4.03
C LEU A 208 10.10 0.32 5.40
N ILE A 209 10.30 -0.58 6.36
CA ILE A 209 9.90 -0.37 7.76
C ILE A 209 10.94 0.44 8.56
N ILE A 210 12.05 0.78 7.93
CA ILE A 210 13.08 1.62 8.56
C ILE A 210 12.55 3.00 8.95
N TRP A 211 11.55 3.51 8.21
CA TRP A 211 10.89 4.78 8.54
C TRP A 211 10.11 4.68 9.84
N ASP A 212 9.37 3.59 10.05
CA ASP A 212 8.65 3.36 11.31
C ASP A 212 9.59 3.30 12.51
N ARG A 213 10.75 2.67 12.35
CA ARG A 213 11.78 2.65 13.38
C ARG A 213 12.40 4.02 13.64
N LEU A 214 12.74 4.73 12.57
CA LEU A 214 13.35 6.05 12.65
C LEU A 214 12.43 7.07 13.33
N PHE A 215 11.13 7.02 12.98
CA PHE A 215 10.11 7.94 13.50
C PHE A 215 9.29 7.38 14.67
N ARG A 216 9.67 6.18 15.17
CA ARG A 216 9.06 5.54 16.35
C ARG A 216 7.57 5.26 16.20
N THR A 217 7.17 4.85 15.02
CA THR A 217 5.80 4.43 14.69
C THR A 217 5.67 2.91 14.53
N GLU A 218 6.75 2.16 14.80
CA GLU A 218 6.74 0.70 14.75
C GLU A 218 5.87 0.13 15.87
N VAL A 219 4.89 -0.69 15.48
CA VAL A 219 4.05 -1.50 16.38
C VAL A 219 4.37 -2.97 16.14
N THR A 220 4.86 -3.64 17.18
CA THR A 220 5.14 -5.08 17.15
C THR A 220 4.52 -5.76 18.35
N GLN A 221 3.83 -6.88 18.11
CA GLN A 221 3.25 -7.73 19.14
C GLN A 221 3.62 -9.20 18.88
N ALA A 222 3.62 -10.00 19.92
CA ALA A 222 3.99 -11.43 19.83
C ALA A 222 2.94 -12.23 19.03
N GLU A 223 1.64 -11.95 19.27
CA GLU A 223 0.53 -12.63 18.64
C GLU A 223 0.00 -11.82 17.44
N PRO A 224 -0.60 -12.45 16.42
CA PRO A 224 -1.22 -11.72 15.33
C PRO A 224 -2.46 -10.93 15.79
N PRO A 225 -2.91 -9.90 15.03
CA PRO A 225 -4.12 -9.16 15.35
C PRO A 225 -5.35 -10.07 15.47
N ALA A 226 -6.17 -9.84 16.50
CA ALA A 226 -7.39 -10.63 16.73
C ALA A 226 -8.46 -10.39 15.65
N ALA A 227 -8.51 -9.20 15.09
CA ALA A 227 -9.45 -8.81 14.02
C ALA A 227 -8.89 -7.67 13.18
N TYR A 228 -9.36 -7.58 11.95
CA TYR A 228 -9.07 -6.50 11.00
C TYR A 228 -10.29 -5.61 10.80
N GLY A 229 -10.06 -4.42 10.26
CA GLY A 229 -11.14 -3.51 9.89
C GLY A 229 -11.13 -2.21 10.70
N VAL A 230 -12.23 -1.51 10.61
CA VAL A 230 -12.51 -0.26 11.34
C VAL A 230 -13.54 -0.49 12.44
N THR A 231 -13.65 0.46 13.38
CA THR A 231 -14.65 0.40 14.43
C THR A 231 -16.07 0.36 13.87
N THR A 232 -17.04 -0.17 14.62
CA THR A 232 -18.44 -0.31 14.17
C THR A 232 -19.02 1.01 13.66
N GLY A 233 -18.72 2.15 14.31
CA GLY A 233 -19.21 3.48 13.91
C GLY A 233 -18.58 4.01 12.61
N GLU A 234 -17.46 3.44 12.16
CA GLU A 234 -16.74 3.81 10.95
C GLU A 234 -17.00 2.84 9.79
N ALA A 235 -17.59 1.67 10.07
CA ALA A 235 -17.79 0.60 9.10
C ALA A 235 -18.58 1.06 7.88
N LEU A 236 -18.08 0.72 6.69
CA LEU A 236 -18.71 1.04 5.42
C LEU A 236 -19.48 -0.18 4.86
N ARG A 237 -20.43 0.07 3.98
CA ARG A 237 -21.01 -1.00 3.17
C ARG A 237 -19.93 -1.62 2.30
N ASN A 238 -19.96 -2.94 2.18
CA ASN A 238 -18.91 -3.67 1.47
C ASN A 238 -19.25 -3.82 -0.03
N ASP A 239 -19.13 -2.72 -0.76
CA ASP A 239 -19.18 -2.66 -2.22
C ASP A 239 -18.44 -1.42 -2.75
N PRO A 240 -17.88 -1.47 -3.98
CA PRO A 240 -17.05 -0.38 -4.53
C PRO A 240 -17.77 0.97 -4.61
N LEU A 241 -19.04 1.00 -4.97
CA LEU A 241 -19.80 2.25 -5.04
C LEU A 241 -19.98 2.87 -3.65
N SER A 242 -20.28 2.07 -2.64
CA SER A 242 -20.40 2.53 -1.27
C SER A 242 -19.08 3.04 -0.71
N TRP A 243 -17.94 2.49 -1.13
CA TRP A 243 -16.62 3.00 -0.75
C TRP A 243 -16.39 4.40 -1.32
N GLN A 244 -16.71 4.61 -2.61
CA GLN A 244 -16.55 5.93 -3.24
C GLN A 244 -17.55 6.98 -2.72
N LEU A 245 -18.71 6.55 -2.22
CA LEU A 245 -19.74 7.41 -1.65
C LEU A 245 -19.70 7.48 -0.12
N LEU A 246 -18.72 6.82 0.51
CA LEU A 246 -18.53 6.73 1.97
C LEU A 246 -19.79 6.29 2.73
N ARG A 247 -20.58 5.39 2.12
CA ARG A 247 -21.84 4.91 2.71
C ARG A 247 -21.58 4.00 3.89
N LYS A 248 -22.02 4.43 5.06
CA LYS A 248 -21.89 3.66 6.31
C LYS A 248 -22.77 2.41 6.29
N ARG A 249 -22.30 1.36 6.97
CA ARG A 249 -23.12 0.19 7.31
C ARG A 249 -24.15 0.64 8.37
N ALA A 250 -25.38 0.16 8.26
CA ALA A 250 -26.36 0.36 9.33
C ALA A 250 -25.87 -0.30 10.62
N ALA A 251 -26.12 0.35 11.76
CA ALA A 251 -25.86 -0.29 13.04
C ALA A 251 -26.72 -1.58 13.15
N PRO A 252 -26.21 -2.66 13.76
CA PRO A 252 -27.04 -3.81 14.06
C PRO A 252 -28.23 -3.36 14.91
N PRO A 253 -29.43 -3.94 14.72
CA PRO A 253 -30.54 -3.70 15.61
C PRO A 253 -30.09 -4.05 17.04
N GLY A 254 -30.36 -3.13 17.98
CA GLY A 254 -30.04 -3.29 19.39
C GLY A 254 -30.88 -4.40 20.04
#